data_13b0b63df3cd61be5c1425082dc48c66
#
_entry.id   13b0b63df3cd61be5c1425082dc48c66
#
_cell.length_a   1.000
_cell.length_b   1.000
_cell.length_c   1.000
_cell.angle_alpha   90.00
_cell.angle_beta   90.00
_cell.angle_gamma   90.00
#
_symmetry.space_group_name_H-M   'P 1'
#
loop_
_entity.id
_entity.type
_entity.pdbx_description
1 polymer ?
#
loop_
_entity_poly.entity_id
_entity_poly.type
_entity_poly.pdbx_seq_one_letter_code
_entity_poly.pdbx_strand_id
1 'polypeptide(L)'
;MNDWLDIKNNKLCEGKKHNSNLIKNKIGQTFGGYTITGYVGKSKWSVPKWNCRCVCGLEKVISGAGLNKKKNKEGCVNCRIKSYGEMHLRYFHNLRRKADYRKIKWNLTPKYVWELFIKQKKKCALSGIEICFVRNFRNHKDQTASLDRIDSSEGYTKDNVQWVHKKINFMKQALGDKEFITFCKKVASHNE
;
A
#
# COMPACT_ATOMS: atom_id res chain seq x y z
N MET A 1 -19.33 12.35 -18.78
CA MET A 1 -18.80 13.64 -19.25
C MET A 1 -17.36 13.45 -19.71
N ASN A 2 -17.00 13.93 -20.90
CA ASN A 2 -15.64 13.84 -21.39
C ASN A 2 -14.89 15.12 -21.00
N ASP A 3 -14.20 15.07 -19.88
CA ASP A 3 -13.39 16.20 -19.41
C ASP A 3 -12.08 16.24 -20.18
N TRP A 4 -11.73 17.44 -20.68
CA TRP A 4 -10.49 17.71 -21.40
C TRP A 4 -9.56 18.52 -20.51
N LEU A 5 -8.26 18.21 -20.58
CA LEU A 5 -7.23 18.98 -19.88
C LEU A 5 -6.59 19.96 -20.85
N ASP A 6 -6.67 21.26 -20.54
CA ASP A 6 -5.88 22.29 -21.22
C ASP A 6 -4.44 22.24 -20.70
N ILE A 7 -3.53 21.81 -21.59
CA ILE A 7 -2.11 21.59 -21.25
C ILE A 7 -1.33 22.91 -21.08
N LYS A 8 -1.84 24.05 -21.55
CA LYS A 8 -1.21 25.35 -21.33
C LYS A 8 -1.53 25.91 -19.94
N ASN A 9 -2.77 25.76 -19.52
CA ASN A 9 -3.27 26.37 -18.29
C ASN A 9 -3.46 25.39 -17.14
N ASN A 10 -3.21 24.10 -17.36
CA ASN A 10 -3.43 23.01 -16.42
C ASN A 10 -4.84 23.00 -15.78
N LYS A 11 -5.85 23.44 -16.54
CA LYS A 11 -7.25 23.53 -16.14
C LYS A 11 -8.09 22.45 -16.81
N LEU A 12 -9.08 21.92 -16.10
CA LEU A 12 -10.13 21.07 -16.67
C LEU A 12 -11.08 21.94 -17.47
N CYS A 13 -11.40 21.51 -18.69
CA CYS A 13 -12.35 22.17 -19.58
C CYS A 13 -13.46 21.20 -19.97
N GLU A 14 -14.70 21.63 -19.86
CA GLU A 14 -15.85 20.95 -20.42
C GLU A 14 -16.09 21.50 -21.84
N GLY A 15 -16.27 20.60 -22.81
CA GLY A 15 -16.67 21.04 -24.16
C GLY A 15 -15.98 20.36 -25.34
N LYS A 16 -16.34 20.79 -26.58
CA LYS A 16 -15.97 20.18 -27.86
C LYS A 16 -14.48 20.39 -28.24
N LYS A 17 -13.90 19.37 -28.86
CA LYS A 17 -12.55 19.35 -29.43
C LYS A 17 -12.32 20.41 -30.49
N HIS A 18 -11.69 21.53 -30.19
CA HIS A 18 -11.17 22.40 -31.25
C HIS A 18 -9.80 23.02 -30.98
N ASN A 19 -9.06 22.51 -29.98
CA ASN A 19 -7.75 23.09 -29.66
C ASN A 19 -6.69 21.98 -29.57
N SER A 20 -5.59 22.12 -30.32
CA SER A 20 -4.43 21.22 -30.30
C SER A 20 -3.76 21.06 -28.92
N ASN A 21 -4.10 21.96 -27.98
CA ASN A 21 -3.62 21.91 -26.60
C ASN A 21 -4.49 21.06 -25.66
N LEU A 22 -5.65 20.58 -26.12
CA LEU A 22 -6.54 19.75 -25.34
C LEU A 22 -6.16 18.28 -25.44
N ILE A 23 -6.05 17.60 -24.30
CA ILE A 23 -5.89 16.16 -24.21
C ILE A 23 -6.99 15.57 -23.34
N LYS A 24 -7.40 14.34 -23.66
CA LYS A 24 -8.39 13.65 -22.82
C LYS A 24 -7.83 13.51 -21.40
N ASN A 25 -8.53 14.05 -20.42
CA ASN A 25 -8.16 13.94 -19.03
C ASN A 25 -8.24 12.48 -18.58
N LYS A 26 -7.19 12.02 -17.92
CA LYS A 26 -7.09 10.68 -17.35
C LYS A 26 -6.74 10.69 -15.87
N ILE A 27 -6.64 11.86 -15.26
CA ILE A 27 -6.32 11.98 -13.83
C ILE A 27 -7.41 11.29 -13.02
N GLY A 28 -7.01 10.51 -12.02
CA GLY A 28 -7.89 9.67 -11.21
C GLY A 28 -8.24 8.30 -11.82
N GLN A 29 -8.04 8.11 -13.14
CA GLN A 29 -8.31 6.82 -13.76
C GLN A 29 -7.25 5.77 -13.42
N THR A 30 -7.68 4.53 -13.29
CA THR A 30 -6.79 3.40 -12.99
C THR A 30 -6.57 2.54 -14.24
N PHE A 31 -5.30 2.25 -14.54
CA PHE A 31 -4.86 1.41 -15.66
C PHE A 31 -4.01 0.25 -15.11
N GLY A 32 -4.62 -0.90 -14.92
CA GLY A 32 -3.97 -2.04 -14.29
C GLY A 32 -3.52 -1.73 -12.86
N GLY A 33 -2.24 -1.83 -12.58
CA GLY A 33 -1.67 -1.54 -11.26
C GLY A 33 -1.28 -0.08 -11.03
N TYR A 34 -1.75 0.87 -11.85
CA TYR A 34 -1.41 2.29 -11.74
C TYR A 34 -2.65 3.19 -11.76
N THR A 35 -2.67 4.18 -10.87
CA THR A 35 -3.62 5.30 -10.89
C THR A 35 -2.90 6.54 -11.40
N ILE A 36 -3.53 7.28 -12.33
CA ILE A 36 -2.97 8.52 -12.87
C ILE A 36 -3.17 9.64 -11.85
N THR A 37 -2.08 10.29 -11.47
CA THR A 37 -2.07 11.38 -10.47
C THR A 37 -1.86 12.76 -11.07
N GLY A 38 -1.34 12.85 -12.30
CA GLY A 38 -1.10 14.15 -12.93
C GLY A 38 -0.62 14.02 -14.37
N TYR A 39 -0.61 15.15 -15.06
CA TYR A 39 -0.06 15.30 -16.40
C TYR A 39 1.36 15.87 -16.33
N VAL A 40 2.28 15.34 -17.13
CA VAL A 40 3.70 15.75 -17.13
C VAL A 40 4.10 16.51 -18.39
N GLY A 41 3.38 16.30 -19.49
CA GLY A 41 3.76 16.86 -20.80
C GLY A 41 3.64 15.84 -21.93
N LYS A 42 4.18 16.18 -23.09
CA LYS A 42 4.25 15.29 -24.26
C LYS A 42 5.68 14.74 -24.43
N SER A 43 5.79 13.56 -25.00
CA SER A 43 7.07 13.03 -25.50
C SER A 43 7.49 13.74 -26.78
N LYS A 44 8.72 13.51 -27.25
CA LYS A 44 9.19 13.97 -28.58
C LYS A 44 8.29 13.53 -29.74
N TRP A 45 7.48 12.48 -29.52
CA TRP A 45 6.50 11.96 -30.49
C TRP A 45 5.08 12.45 -30.20
N SER A 46 4.90 13.57 -29.52
CA SER A 46 3.61 14.16 -29.15
C SER A 46 2.67 13.26 -28.34
N VAL A 47 3.19 12.18 -27.74
CA VAL A 47 2.40 11.28 -26.89
C VAL A 47 2.34 11.84 -25.46
N PRO A 48 1.15 11.98 -24.85
CA PRO A 48 1.00 12.45 -23.48
C PRO A 48 1.75 11.55 -22.49
N LYS A 49 2.41 12.16 -21.50
CA LYS A 49 3.04 11.49 -20.36
C LYS A 49 2.28 11.83 -19.09
N TRP A 50 2.14 10.86 -18.23
CA TRP A 50 1.35 10.93 -17.02
C TRP A 50 2.17 10.52 -15.80
N ASN A 51 2.05 11.27 -14.72
CA ASN A 51 2.45 10.78 -13.41
C ASN A 51 1.47 9.69 -12.99
N CYS A 52 1.99 8.56 -12.60
CA CYS A 52 1.20 7.40 -12.24
C CYS A 52 1.72 6.84 -10.92
N ARG A 53 0.79 6.65 -9.99
CA ARG A 53 1.08 6.01 -8.71
C ARG A 53 0.70 4.53 -8.80
N CYS A 54 1.66 3.67 -8.56
CA CYS A 54 1.44 2.24 -8.47
C CYS A 54 0.65 1.89 -7.19
N VAL A 55 -0.06 0.76 -7.19
CA VAL A 55 -0.75 0.23 -5.99
C VAL A 55 0.17 0.09 -4.78
N CYS A 56 1.49 -0.06 -4.97
CA CYS A 56 2.49 -0.05 -3.89
C CYS A 56 2.93 1.36 -3.46
N GLY A 57 2.44 2.41 -4.12
CA GLY A 57 2.78 3.80 -3.88
C GLY A 57 3.97 4.33 -4.65
N LEU A 58 4.72 3.48 -5.36
CA LEU A 58 5.80 3.96 -6.22
C LEU A 58 5.23 4.86 -7.31
N GLU A 59 5.80 6.04 -7.48
CA GLU A 59 5.45 6.95 -8.55
C GLU A 59 6.33 6.74 -9.77
N LYS A 60 5.74 6.86 -10.94
CA LYS A 60 6.42 6.70 -12.21
C LYS A 60 5.73 7.48 -13.32
N VAL A 61 6.52 8.08 -14.21
CA VAL A 61 6.02 8.67 -15.45
C VAL A 61 5.79 7.58 -16.50
N ILE A 62 4.56 7.49 -17.01
CA ILE A 62 4.18 6.53 -18.05
C ILE A 62 3.57 7.29 -19.23
N SER A 63 3.98 6.94 -20.46
CA SER A 63 3.35 7.50 -21.66
C SER A 63 1.93 6.94 -21.84
N GLY A 64 1.05 7.71 -22.48
CA GLY A 64 -0.33 7.28 -22.75
C GLY A 64 -0.41 5.94 -23.47
N ALA A 65 0.47 5.71 -24.45
CA ALA A 65 0.61 4.42 -25.15
C ALA A 65 1.14 3.29 -24.23
N GLY A 66 1.86 3.66 -23.16
CA GLY A 66 2.41 2.70 -22.21
C GLY A 66 1.41 2.20 -21.18
N LEU A 67 0.33 2.95 -20.91
CA LEU A 67 -0.63 2.64 -19.85
C LEU A 67 -1.26 1.24 -20.01
N ASN A 68 -1.62 0.87 -21.24
CA ASN A 68 -2.27 -0.41 -21.53
C ASN A 68 -1.29 -1.57 -21.82
N LYS A 69 0.03 -1.33 -21.76
CA LYS A 69 1.00 -2.41 -21.98
C LYS A 69 0.88 -3.49 -20.90
N LYS A 70 0.94 -4.77 -21.32
CA LYS A 70 0.83 -5.95 -20.44
C LYS A 70 1.70 -5.84 -19.18
N LYS A 71 2.94 -5.34 -19.32
CA LYS A 71 3.87 -5.15 -18.19
C LYS A 71 3.40 -4.15 -17.12
N ASN A 72 2.47 -3.27 -17.44
CA ASN A 72 1.93 -2.29 -16.50
C ASN A 72 0.60 -2.74 -15.86
N LYS A 73 -0.02 -3.82 -16.38
CA LYS A 73 -1.26 -4.37 -15.80
C LYS A 73 -1.08 -4.86 -14.37
N GLU A 74 0.11 -5.36 -14.04
CA GLU A 74 0.44 -5.90 -12.72
C GLU A 74 1.15 -4.87 -11.82
N GLY A 75 1.25 -3.61 -12.25
CA GLY A 75 1.94 -2.54 -11.53
C GLY A 75 3.44 -2.43 -11.85
N CYS A 76 4.21 -1.87 -10.94
CA CYS A 76 5.65 -1.66 -11.11
C CYS A 76 6.45 -2.97 -11.02
N VAL A 77 7.76 -2.91 -11.28
CA VAL A 77 8.65 -4.08 -11.16
C VAL A 77 8.49 -4.76 -9.81
N ASN A 78 8.47 -3.99 -8.72
CA ASN A 78 8.33 -4.53 -7.37
C ASN A 78 6.99 -5.23 -7.14
N CYS A 79 5.90 -4.77 -7.78
CA CYS A 79 4.59 -5.42 -7.68
C CYS A 79 4.50 -6.71 -8.50
N ARG A 80 5.26 -6.81 -9.59
CA ARG A 80 5.34 -8.04 -10.40
C ARG A 80 6.12 -9.14 -9.70
N ILE A 81 7.05 -8.79 -8.81
CA ILE A 81 7.67 -9.73 -7.89
C ILE A 81 6.60 -10.16 -6.88
N LYS A 82 6.10 -11.39 -7.01
CA LYS A 82 4.93 -11.89 -6.26
C LYS A 82 5.13 -12.00 -4.75
N SER A 83 6.38 -11.95 -4.26
CA SER A 83 6.71 -12.06 -2.84
C SER A 83 7.98 -11.27 -2.48
N TYR A 84 8.11 -10.90 -1.23
CA TYR A 84 9.33 -10.38 -0.61
C TYR A 84 9.67 -11.33 0.54
N GLY A 85 10.63 -12.20 0.33
CA GLY A 85 10.81 -13.36 1.20
C GLY A 85 9.57 -14.25 1.22
N GLU A 86 9.09 -14.58 2.42
CA GLU A 86 7.85 -15.35 2.60
C GLU A 86 6.58 -14.49 2.50
N MET A 87 6.72 -13.15 2.62
CA MET A 87 5.60 -12.22 2.56
C MET A 87 5.13 -12.03 1.12
N HIS A 88 3.90 -12.44 0.82
CA HIS A 88 3.29 -12.18 -0.47
C HIS A 88 2.98 -10.68 -0.62
N LEU A 89 3.44 -10.04 -1.70
CA LEU A 89 3.25 -8.59 -1.91
C LEU A 89 1.78 -8.16 -1.93
N ARG A 90 0.88 -9.04 -2.35
CA ARG A 90 -0.56 -8.77 -2.27
C ARG A 90 -1.04 -8.51 -0.83
N TYR A 91 -0.44 -9.19 0.16
CA TYR A 91 -0.73 -8.92 1.56
C TYR A 91 -0.32 -7.49 1.95
N PHE A 92 0.92 -7.11 1.62
CA PHE A 92 1.42 -5.76 1.85
C PHE A 92 0.54 -4.68 1.20
N HIS A 93 0.17 -4.86 -0.07
CA HIS A 93 -0.70 -3.91 -0.77
C HIS A 93 -2.11 -3.83 -0.17
N ASN A 94 -2.64 -4.94 0.32
CA ASN A 94 -3.92 -4.94 1.01
C ASN A 94 -3.87 -4.17 2.34
N LEU A 95 -2.77 -4.29 3.10
CA LEU A 95 -2.57 -3.50 4.32
C LEU A 95 -2.54 -2.00 3.99
N ARG A 96 -1.75 -1.61 3.00
CA ARG A 96 -1.68 -0.23 2.57
C ARG A 96 -3.04 0.31 2.13
N ARG A 97 -3.77 -0.41 1.28
CA ARG A 97 -5.10 -0.01 0.82
C ARG A 97 -6.08 0.17 2.00
N LYS A 98 -6.01 -0.69 3.02
CA LYS A 98 -6.80 -0.55 4.25
C LYS A 98 -6.41 0.70 5.05
N ALA A 99 -5.13 1.04 5.10
CA ALA A 99 -4.65 2.27 5.73
C ALA A 99 -5.13 3.51 4.96
N ASP A 100 -4.99 3.51 3.64
CA ASP A 100 -5.46 4.60 2.75
C ASP A 100 -6.98 4.83 2.90
N TYR A 101 -7.79 3.74 2.92
CA TYR A 101 -9.23 3.83 3.13
C TYR A 101 -9.61 4.47 4.47
N ARG A 102 -8.84 4.18 5.53
CA ARG A 102 -9.02 4.77 6.87
C ARG A 102 -8.31 6.11 7.04
N LYS A 103 -7.72 6.67 5.97
CA LYS A 103 -6.94 7.92 5.99
C LYS A 103 -5.74 7.88 6.96
N ILE A 104 -5.18 6.71 7.21
CA ILE A 104 -4.02 6.52 8.08
C ILE A 104 -2.76 6.70 7.24
N LYS A 105 -1.84 7.56 7.70
CA LYS A 105 -0.55 7.80 7.06
C LYS A 105 0.23 6.50 6.87
N TRP A 106 0.78 6.28 5.66
CA TRP A 106 1.57 5.11 5.33
C TRP A 106 2.93 5.49 4.76
N ASN A 107 4.00 5.14 5.45
CA ASN A 107 5.39 5.40 5.04
C ASN A 107 6.26 4.15 5.17
N LEU A 108 5.80 3.02 4.63
CA LEU A 108 6.51 1.74 4.69
C LEU A 108 6.77 1.20 3.29
N THR A 109 7.86 0.43 3.16
CA THR A 109 8.20 -0.34 1.96
C THR A 109 8.11 -1.84 2.23
N PRO A 110 7.86 -2.69 1.22
CA PRO A 110 7.86 -4.15 1.39
C PRO A 110 9.19 -4.67 1.95
N LYS A 111 10.29 -4.07 1.53
CA LYS A 111 11.64 -4.40 2.02
C LYS A 111 11.73 -4.19 3.53
N TYR A 112 11.36 -2.99 3.99
CA TYR A 112 11.46 -2.65 5.41
C TYR A 112 10.62 -3.59 6.30
N VAL A 113 9.36 -3.83 5.94
CA VAL A 113 8.50 -4.68 6.78
C VAL A 113 8.96 -6.15 6.78
N TRP A 114 9.60 -6.61 5.71
CA TRP A 114 10.23 -7.92 5.69
C TRP A 114 11.50 -7.97 6.56
N GLU A 115 12.38 -6.97 6.47
CA GLU A 115 13.57 -6.86 7.31
C GLU A 115 13.19 -6.79 8.79
N LEU A 116 12.13 -6.07 9.15
CA LEU A 116 11.58 -6.04 10.50
C LEU A 116 11.12 -7.43 10.96
N PHE A 117 10.45 -8.20 10.09
CA PHE A 117 10.02 -9.56 10.40
C PHE A 117 11.21 -10.49 10.70
N ILE A 118 12.28 -10.36 9.92
CA ILE A 118 13.51 -11.11 10.17
C ILE A 118 14.22 -10.63 11.45
N LYS A 119 14.29 -9.31 11.68
CA LYS A 119 14.84 -8.73 12.92
C LYS A 119 14.13 -9.25 14.17
N GLN A 120 12.81 -9.43 14.10
CA GLN A 120 11.99 -10.02 15.17
C GLN A 120 12.12 -11.56 15.26
N LYS A 121 13.01 -12.18 14.48
CA LYS A 121 13.24 -13.64 14.45
C LYS A 121 11.95 -14.43 14.17
N LYS A 122 11.05 -13.86 13.35
CA LYS A 122 9.73 -14.43 13.02
C LYS A 122 8.84 -14.65 14.26
N LYS A 123 9.01 -13.83 15.29
CA LYS A 123 8.25 -13.91 16.54
C LYS A 123 7.39 -12.67 16.75
N CYS A 124 6.28 -12.87 17.42
CA CYS A 124 5.39 -11.79 17.86
C CYS A 124 6.12 -10.87 18.85
N ALA A 125 6.13 -9.57 18.60
CA ALA A 125 6.80 -8.58 19.45
C ALA A 125 6.26 -8.56 20.89
N LEU A 126 4.96 -8.85 21.08
CA LEU A 126 4.29 -8.76 22.37
C LEU A 126 4.29 -10.07 23.16
N SER A 127 4.23 -11.22 22.48
CA SER A 127 4.07 -12.52 23.16
C SER A 127 5.21 -13.50 22.93
N GLY A 128 6.16 -13.21 22.05
CA GLY A 128 7.23 -14.13 21.68
C GLY A 128 6.80 -15.36 20.86
N ILE A 129 5.51 -15.58 20.66
CA ILE A 129 4.98 -16.71 19.87
C ILE A 129 5.46 -16.60 18.43
N GLU A 130 5.82 -17.73 17.82
CA GLU A 130 6.19 -17.77 16.41
C GLU A 130 5.04 -17.35 15.50
N ILE A 131 5.37 -16.56 14.49
CA ILE A 131 4.44 -16.03 13.50
C ILE A 131 4.93 -16.36 12.10
N CYS A 132 4.00 -16.64 11.20
CA CYS A 132 4.32 -17.07 9.84
C CYS A 132 3.49 -16.35 8.78
N PHE A 133 4.07 -16.29 7.58
CA PHE A 133 3.35 -16.03 6.34
C PHE A 133 3.02 -17.35 5.64
N VAL A 134 1.89 -17.36 4.92
CA VAL A 134 1.55 -18.53 4.09
C VAL A 134 2.03 -18.31 2.65
N ARG A 135 2.64 -19.33 2.06
CA ARG A 135 3.10 -19.30 0.66
C ARG A 135 1.95 -19.10 -0.32
N ASN A 136 0.80 -19.71 -0.04
CA ASN A 136 -0.38 -19.58 -0.90
C ASN A 136 -1.33 -18.54 -0.33
N PHE A 137 -1.43 -17.39 -0.98
CA PHE A 137 -2.31 -16.30 -0.57
C PHE A 137 -3.80 -16.69 -0.49
N ARG A 138 -4.21 -17.76 -1.16
CA ARG A 138 -5.59 -18.29 -1.06
C ARG A 138 -5.87 -18.91 0.30
N ASN A 139 -4.85 -19.42 0.98
CA ASN A 139 -4.94 -20.02 2.31
C ASN A 139 -4.53 -19.05 3.42
N HIS A 140 -4.88 -17.77 3.29
CA HIS A 140 -4.54 -16.72 4.27
C HIS A 140 -5.07 -16.99 5.70
N LYS A 141 -5.96 -17.97 5.87
CA LYS A 141 -6.45 -18.39 7.21
C LYS A 141 -5.32 -18.88 8.10
N ASP A 142 -4.31 -19.54 7.54
CA ASP A 142 -3.19 -20.12 8.28
C ASP A 142 -2.08 -19.09 8.57
N GLN A 143 -2.14 -17.90 7.94
CA GLN A 143 -1.22 -16.84 8.24
C GLN A 143 -1.47 -16.29 9.65
N THR A 144 -0.40 -16.24 10.46
CA THR A 144 -0.47 -15.71 11.82
C THR A 144 0.17 -14.34 11.96
N ALA A 145 1.10 -13.97 11.07
CA ALA A 145 1.75 -12.66 11.07
C ALA A 145 0.76 -11.54 10.74
N SER A 146 0.73 -10.51 11.57
CA SER A 146 -0.08 -9.30 11.42
C SER A 146 0.77 -8.08 11.75
N LEU A 147 0.76 -7.07 10.86
CA LEU A 147 1.45 -5.80 11.10
C LEU A 147 0.57 -4.93 12.00
N ASP A 148 1.11 -4.54 13.12
CA ASP A 148 0.47 -3.72 14.15
C ASP A 148 1.13 -2.34 14.21
N ARG A 149 0.42 -1.33 14.70
CA ARG A 149 0.96 -0.03 15.11
C ARG A 149 1.18 -0.04 16.61
N ILE A 150 2.38 0.34 17.06
CA ILE A 150 2.73 0.41 18.48
C ILE A 150 1.82 1.42 19.17
N ASP A 151 1.70 2.62 18.56
CA ASP A 151 0.72 3.63 18.90
C ASP A 151 -0.36 3.72 17.80
N SER A 152 -1.60 3.43 18.15
CA SER A 152 -2.73 3.43 17.23
C SER A 152 -3.20 4.83 16.80
N SER A 153 -2.77 5.90 17.50
CA SER A 153 -3.04 7.29 17.11
C SER A 153 -2.16 7.74 15.94
N GLU A 154 -0.99 7.13 15.79
CA GLU A 154 -0.02 7.44 14.76
C GLU A 154 -0.22 6.59 13.50
N GLY A 155 0.52 6.93 12.43
CA GLY A 155 0.48 6.21 11.16
C GLY A 155 1.38 4.97 11.12
N TYR A 156 1.36 4.27 9.99
CA TYR A 156 2.30 3.20 9.68
C TYR A 156 3.65 3.81 9.26
N THR A 157 4.52 4.05 10.23
CA THR A 157 5.88 4.56 10.05
C THR A 157 6.90 3.53 10.54
N LYS A 158 8.18 3.72 10.20
CA LYS A 158 9.24 2.77 10.57
C LYS A 158 9.35 2.56 12.08
N ASP A 159 9.14 3.62 12.85
CA ASP A 159 9.31 3.60 14.31
C ASP A 159 8.03 3.21 15.05
N ASN A 160 6.91 3.13 14.32
CA ASN A 160 5.59 2.87 14.90
C ASN A 160 4.95 1.55 14.40
N VAL A 161 5.75 0.58 13.96
CA VAL A 161 5.20 -0.72 13.52
C VAL A 161 5.98 -1.89 14.08
N GLN A 162 5.25 -2.96 14.32
CA GLN A 162 5.76 -4.24 14.79
C GLN A 162 4.97 -5.40 14.19
N TRP A 163 5.58 -6.58 14.10
CA TRP A 163 4.89 -7.81 13.76
C TRP A 163 4.39 -8.50 15.00
N VAL A 164 3.11 -8.80 15.03
CA VAL A 164 2.45 -9.51 16.13
C VAL A 164 1.65 -10.68 15.61
N HIS A 165 1.27 -11.60 16.49
CA HIS A 165 0.33 -12.66 16.15
C HIS A 165 -1.06 -12.07 15.90
N LYS A 166 -1.77 -12.51 14.85
CA LYS A 166 -3.07 -11.93 14.45
C LYS A 166 -4.12 -11.91 15.56
N LYS A 167 -4.13 -12.93 16.42
CA LYS A 167 -5.04 -12.95 17.59
C LYS A 167 -4.65 -11.89 18.61
N ILE A 168 -3.35 -11.70 18.88
CA ILE A 168 -2.84 -10.66 19.78
C ILE A 168 -3.21 -9.28 19.23
N ASN A 169 -3.01 -9.05 17.93
CA ASN A 169 -3.39 -7.78 17.29
C ASN A 169 -4.90 -7.52 17.40
N PHE A 170 -5.70 -8.57 17.21
CA PHE A 170 -7.16 -8.45 17.37
C PHE A 170 -7.56 -8.14 18.82
N MET A 171 -6.92 -8.73 19.83
CA MET A 171 -7.17 -8.46 21.24
C MET A 171 -6.72 -7.06 21.65
N LYS A 172 -5.55 -6.63 21.16
CA LYS A 172 -4.97 -5.30 21.46
C LYS A 172 -5.82 -4.16 20.90
N GLN A 173 -6.36 -4.30 19.70
CA GLN A 173 -7.14 -3.26 19.02
C GLN A 173 -6.42 -1.89 18.98
N ALA A 174 -6.99 -0.87 19.63
CA ALA A 174 -6.46 0.48 19.69
C ALA A 174 -5.61 0.77 20.95
N LEU A 175 -5.50 -0.19 21.86
CA LEU A 175 -4.71 -0.02 23.08
C LEU A 175 -3.22 0.16 22.77
N GLY A 176 -2.53 0.97 23.57
CA GLY A 176 -1.08 1.02 23.59
C GLY A 176 -0.48 -0.26 24.15
N ASP A 177 0.76 -0.58 23.78
CA ASP A 177 1.41 -1.83 24.20
C ASP A 177 1.46 -2.02 25.71
N LYS A 178 1.83 -0.96 26.45
CA LYS A 178 1.93 -1.01 27.94
C LYS A 178 0.58 -1.30 28.57
N GLU A 179 -0.46 -0.64 28.12
CA GLU A 179 -1.82 -0.80 28.62
C GLU A 179 -2.34 -2.22 28.36
N PHE A 180 -2.19 -2.69 27.11
CA PHE A 180 -2.57 -4.04 26.71
C PHE A 180 -1.87 -5.11 27.56
N ILE A 181 -0.54 -5.00 27.76
CA ILE A 181 0.24 -5.93 28.58
C ILE A 181 -0.25 -5.91 30.03
N THR A 182 -0.60 -4.73 30.56
CA THR A 182 -1.12 -4.61 31.92
C THR A 182 -2.44 -5.35 32.09
N PHE A 183 -3.36 -5.23 31.15
CA PHE A 183 -4.62 -5.99 31.16
C PHE A 183 -4.39 -7.50 31.03
N CYS A 184 -3.49 -7.93 30.13
CA CYS A 184 -3.15 -9.34 30.00
C CYS A 184 -2.61 -9.94 31.31
N LYS A 185 -1.74 -9.21 32.04
CA LYS A 185 -1.24 -9.65 33.34
C LYS A 185 -2.35 -9.78 34.36
N LYS A 186 -3.26 -8.79 34.45
CA LYS A 186 -4.39 -8.84 35.38
C LYS A 186 -5.31 -10.02 35.09
N VAL A 187 -5.59 -10.30 33.81
CA VAL A 187 -6.40 -11.45 33.42
C VAL A 187 -5.71 -12.75 33.80
N ALA A 188 -4.41 -12.89 33.54
CA ALA A 188 -3.65 -14.09 33.88
C ALA A 188 -3.66 -14.32 35.40
N SER A 189 -3.25 -13.29 36.20
CA SER A 189 -3.18 -13.42 37.64
C SER A 189 -4.52 -13.65 38.37
N HIS A 190 -5.64 -13.34 37.73
CA HIS A 190 -6.97 -13.64 38.27
C HIS A 190 -7.42 -15.09 38.04
N ASN A 191 -6.82 -15.78 37.05
CA ASN A 191 -7.21 -17.13 36.61
C ASN A 191 -6.12 -18.17 36.91
N GLU A 192 -5.04 -17.81 37.60
CA GLU A 192 -4.05 -18.71 38.18
C GLU A 192 -4.52 -19.18 39.58
#